data_99e6dc1c3eba6389b9818ebef292dbf4
#
_entry.id   99e6dc1c3eba6389b9818ebef292dbf4
#
_cell.length_a   1.000
_cell.length_b   1.000
_cell.length_c   1.000
_cell.angle_alpha   90.00
_cell.angle_beta   90.00
_cell.angle_gamma   90.00
#
_symmetry.space_group_name_H-M   'P 1'
#
loop_
_entity.id
_entity.type
_entity.pdbx_description
1 polymer ?
#
loop_
_entity_poly.entity_id
_entity_poly.type
_entity_poly.pdbx_seq_one_letter_code
_entity_poly.pdbx_strand_id
1 'polypeptide(L)'
;MRFEQRRHLAKRAAVASSAEAAGQTLLWLGFLSAQLPYRTYAWTAVIGYAIGLPLGALCAFEVWKRNFHPIAIIEWEFLPYDIQRLGVAIANASVVLLIVKAGALKWITRPLAAVGQTALSNYLGTSLICTLLFNGYGLGLFAKLQFYQLFFVVAGVWFFNLAASTLWLKYFRFGPMEWLWRSLTYWKLQPILREHALAPAEIATAEA
;
A
#
# COMPACT_ATOMS: atom_id res chain seq x y z
N MET A 1 -23.88 46.13 14.41
CA MET A 1 -24.69 44.92 14.12
C MET A 1 -24.17 44.04 13.02
N ARG A 2 -23.75 44.51 11.81
CA ARG A 2 -23.31 43.67 10.69
C ARG A 2 -21.98 42.91 10.93
N PHE A 3 -21.06 43.39 11.74
CA PHE A 3 -19.74 42.80 11.96
C PHE A 3 -19.80 41.57 12.88
N GLU A 4 -20.60 41.58 13.89
CA GLU A 4 -20.82 40.43 14.80
C GLU A 4 -21.53 39.28 14.10
N GLN A 5 -22.52 39.61 13.26
CA GLN A 5 -23.25 38.61 12.48
C GLN A 5 -22.33 37.88 11.50
N ARG A 6 -21.38 38.57 10.86
CA ARG A 6 -20.37 37.98 10.01
C ARG A 6 -19.40 37.05 10.79
N ARG A 7 -19.00 37.42 12.00
CA ARG A 7 -18.17 36.58 12.88
C ARG A 7 -18.90 35.29 13.30
N HIS A 8 -20.17 35.37 13.62
CA HIS A 8 -20.97 34.20 13.95
C HIS A 8 -21.17 33.28 12.76
N LEU A 9 -21.37 33.79 11.58
CA LEU A 9 -21.48 32.99 10.35
C LEU A 9 -20.14 32.33 10.00
N ALA A 10 -19.02 33.04 10.12
CA ALA A 10 -17.70 32.45 9.88
C ALA A 10 -17.36 31.33 10.88
N LYS A 11 -17.69 31.48 12.16
CA LYS A 11 -17.52 30.43 13.16
C LYS A 11 -18.39 29.20 12.86
N ARG A 12 -19.66 29.39 12.47
CA ARG A 12 -20.55 28.29 12.09
C ARG A 12 -20.04 27.55 10.84
N ALA A 13 -19.57 28.30 9.83
CA ALA A 13 -18.98 27.70 8.63
C ALA A 13 -17.71 26.91 8.95
N ALA A 14 -16.83 27.41 9.81
CA ALA A 14 -15.63 26.70 10.24
C ALA A 14 -15.94 25.41 11.03
N VAL A 15 -16.97 25.45 11.90
CA VAL A 15 -17.41 24.25 12.63
C VAL A 15 -18.05 23.24 11.69
N ALA A 16 -18.86 23.68 10.72
CA ALA A 16 -19.45 22.80 9.73
C ALA A 16 -18.38 22.12 8.85
N SER A 17 -17.40 22.88 8.36
CA SER A 17 -16.31 22.31 7.56
C SER A 17 -15.44 21.33 8.33
N SER A 18 -15.18 21.58 9.60
CA SER A 18 -14.44 20.63 10.45
C SER A 18 -15.22 19.35 10.75
N ALA A 19 -16.55 19.44 10.92
CA ALA A 19 -17.41 18.27 11.09
C ALA A 19 -17.50 17.43 9.80
N GLU A 20 -17.59 18.08 8.63
CA GLU A 20 -17.55 17.38 7.33
C GLU A 20 -16.20 16.69 7.12
N ALA A 21 -15.08 17.36 7.40
CA ALA A 21 -13.76 16.76 7.31
C ALA A 21 -13.60 15.57 8.26
N ALA A 22 -14.09 15.67 9.50
CA ALA A 22 -14.09 14.57 10.44
C ALA A 22 -14.94 13.39 9.95
N GLY A 23 -16.14 13.68 9.41
CA GLY A 23 -17.01 12.66 8.83
C GLY A 23 -16.36 11.93 7.64
N GLN A 24 -15.71 12.66 6.74
CA GLN A 24 -14.95 12.07 5.63
C GLN A 24 -13.80 11.20 6.13
N THR A 25 -13.03 11.66 7.11
CA THR A 25 -11.94 10.90 7.70
C THR A 25 -12.44 9.60 8.32
N LEU A 26 -13.56 9.63 9.05
CA LEU A 26 -14.18 8.43 9.64
C LEU A 26 -14.68 7.45 8.57
N LEU A 27 -15.24 7.95 7.46
CA LEU A 27 -15.64 7.10 6.33
C LEU A 27 -14.44 6.40 5.68
N TRP A 28 -13.34 7.11 5.46
CA TRP A 28 -12.12 6.53 4.92
C TRP A 28 -11.49 5.52 5.88
N LEU A 29 -11.45 5.82 7.18
CA LEU A 29 -10.99 4.87 8.19
C LEU A 29 -11.88 3.63 8.25
N GLY A 30 -13.21 3.80 8.18
CA GLY A 30 -14.16 2.70 8.12
C GLY A 30 -14.00 1.84 6.87
N PHE A 31 -13.72 2.48 5.71
CA PHE A 31 -13.46 1.77 4.46
C PHE A 31 -12.17 0.94 4.56
N LEU A 32 -11.05 1.55 4.96
CA LEU A 32 -9.74 0.90 5.04
C LEU A 32 -9.65 -0.16 6.15
N SER A 33 -10.41 -0.02 7.24
CA SER A 33 -10.45 -1.00 8.34
C SER A 33 -11.39 -2.19 8.07
N ALA A 34 -11.96 -2.29 6.88
CA ALA A 34 -12.90 -3.34 6.48
C ALA A 34 -14.18 -3.41 7.35
N GLN A 35 -14.61 -2.30 7.97
CA GLN A 35 -15.78 -2.26 8.84
C GLN A 35 -17.11 -2.12 8.09
N LEU A 36 -17.09 -1.61 6.84
CA LEU A 36 -18.29 -1.44 6.04
C LEU A 36 -18.90 -2.79 5.60
N PRO A 37 -20.20 -2.86 5.29
CA PRO A 37 -20.85 -4.09 4.83
C PRO A 37 -20.27 -4.56 3.49
N TYR A 38 -20.33 -5.88 3.23
CA TYR A 38 -19.84 -6.49 1.98
C TYR A 38 -20.41 -5.83 0.71
N ARG A 39 -21.69 -5.44 0.76
CA ARG A 39 -22.38 -4.79 -0.37
C ARG A 39 -21.68 -3.49 -0.78
N THR A 40 -21.21 -2.69 0.16
CA THR A 40 -20.51 -1.43 -0.13
C THR A 40 -19.23 -1.69 -0.91
N TYR A 41 -18.40 -2.64 -0.46
CA TYR A 41 -17.18 -3.00 -1.18
C TYR A 41 -17.46 -3.61 -2.56
N ALA A 42 -18.50 -4.43 -2.68
CA ALA A 42 -18.90 -4.99 -3.96
C ALA A 42 -19.35 -3.89 -4.95
N TRP A 43 -20.17 -2.95 -4.50
CA TRP A 43 -20.62 -1.84 -5.34
C TRP A 43 -19.49 -0.89 -5.71
N THR A 44 -18.61 -0.54 -4.77
CA THR A 44 -17.43 0.31 -5.07
C THR A 44 -16.50 -0.37 -6.06
N ALA A 45 -16.29 -1.68 -5.97
CA ALA A 45 -15.51 -2.43 -6.94
C ALA A 45 -16.17 -2.42 -8.34
N VAL A 46 -17.46 -2.72 -8.41
CA VAL A 46 -18.21 -2.74 -9.69
C VAL A 46 -18.22 -1.36 -10.35
N ILE A 47 -18.56 -0.31 -9.60
CA ILE A 47 -18.61 1.06 -10.12
C ILE A 47 -17.22 1.52 -10.55
N GLY A 48 -16.20 1.27 -9.75
CA GLY A 48 -14.81 1.66 -10.05
C GLY A 48 -14.29 0.99 -11.32
N TYR A 49 -14.56 -0.30 -11.52
CA TYR A 49 -14.19 -0.99 -12.76
C TYR A 49 -15.08 -0.59 -13.94
N ALA A 50 -16.39 -0.41 -13.74
CA ALA A 50 -17.31 -0.02 -14.80
C ALA A 50 -16.99 1.37 -15.38
N ILE A 51 -16.44 2.27 -14.58
CA ILE A 51 -15.98 3.59 -15.03
C ILE A 51 -14.53 3.53 -15.49
N GLY A 52 -13.66 2.94 -14.68
CA GLY A 52 -12.22 2.99 -14.89
C GLY A 52 -11.74 2.21 -16.10
N LEU A 53 -12.24 0.97 -16.32
CA LEU A 53 -11.77 0.15 -17.44
C LEU A 53 -12.22 0.69 -18.82
N PRO A 54 -13.49 1.09 -19.04
CA PRO A 54 -13.88 1.67 -20.32
C PRO A 54 -13.16 2.99 -20.61
N LEU A 55 -13.02 3.84 -19.59
CA LEU A 55 -12.31 5.11 -19.74
C LEU A 55 -10.83 4.89 -20.09
N GLY A 56 -10.17 3.92 -19.44
CA GLY A 56 -8.80 3.54 -19.76
C GLY A 56 -8.66 2.94 -21.16
N ALA A 57 -9.61 2.12 -21.58
CA ALA A 57 -9.65 1.56 -22.93
C ALA A 57 -9.84 2.65 -23.99
N LEU A 58 -10.69 3.64 -23.74
CA LEU A 58 -10.88 4.79 -24.62
C LEU A 58 -9.60 5.64 -24.72
N CYS A 59 -8.95 5.94 -23.60
CA CYS A 59 -7.67 6.66 -23.59
C CYS A 59 -6.60 5.91 -24.41
N ALA A 60 -6.45 4.63 -24.16
CA ALA A 60 -5.49 3.80 -24.88
C ALA A 60 -5.80 3.72 -26.39
N PHE A 61 -7.08 3.61 -26.75
CA PHE A 61 -7.51 3.57 -28.14
C PHE A 61 -7.26 4.90 -28.87
N GLU A 62 -7.54 6.03 -28.27
CA GLU A 62 -7.29 7.35 -28.86
C GLU A 62 -5.79 7.63 -29.04
N VAL A 63 -4.96 7.27 -28.07
CA VAL A 63 -3.51 7.39 -28.17
C VAL A 63 -2.97 6.48 -29.27
N TRP A 64 -3.45 5.22 -29.35
CA TRP A 64 -3.07 4.27 -30.40
C TRP A 64 -3.49 4.75 -31.79
N LYS A 65 -4.73 5.24 -31.95
CA LYS A 65 -5.26 5.77 -33.22
C LYS A 65 -4.43 6.94 -33.76
N ARG A 66 -3.83 7.74 -32.87
CA ARG A 66 -2.97 8.88 -33.23
C ARG A 66 -1.48 8.52 -33.28
N ASN A 67 -1.13 7.23 -33.44
CA ASN A 67 0.24 6.71 -33.52
C ASN A 67 1.15 7.19 -32.39
N PHE A 68 0.65 7.25 -31.15
CA PHE A 68 1.39 7.70 -29.96
C PHE A 68 1.96 9.12 -30.10
N HIS A 69 1.27 9.99 -30.82
CA HIS A 69 1.72 11.37 -30.96
C HIS A 69 1.80 12.06 -29.59
N PRO A 70 2.89 12.79 -29.26
CA PRO A 70 3.10 13.37 -27.92
C PRO A 70 1.95 14.24 -27.44
N ILE A 71 1.33 15.03 -28.32
CA ILE A 71 0.18 15.87 -27.95
C ILE A 71 -1.03 15.02 -27.56
N ALA A 72 -1.29 13.92 -28.27
CA ALA A 72 -2.39 13.02 -27.94
C ALA A 72 -2.18 12.33 -26.56
N ILE A 73 -0.94 11.99 -26.24
CA ILE A 73 -0.59 11.45 -24.92
C ILE A 73 -0.89 12.48 -23.83
N ILE A 74 -0.46 13.73 -24.01
CA ILE A 74 -0.69 14.79 -23.03
C ILE A 74 -2.20 15.07 -22.85
N GLU A 75 -2.96 15.18 -23.93
CA GLU A 75 -4.40 15.47 -23.87
C GLU A 75 -5.21 14.38 -23.16
N TRP A 76 -4.90 13.11 -23.41
CA TRP A 76 -5.65 11.97 -22.87
C TRP A 76 -5.07 11.42 -21.55
N GLU A 77 -3.83 11.77 -21.20
CA GLU A 77 -3.17 11.34 -19.98
C GLU A 77 -3.44 12.29 -18.79
N PHE A 78 -3.84 13.55 -19.01
CA PHE A 78 -4.00 14.51 -17.91
C PHE A 78 -5.28 14.28 -17.11
N LEU A 79 -6.46 14.51 -17.63
CA LEU A 79 -7.70 14.50 -16.85
C LEU A 79 -8.44 13.13 -16.89
N PRO A 80 -8.67 12.52 -18.08
CA PRO A 80 -9.36 11.25 -18.14
C PRO A 80 -8.59 10.11 -17.48
N TYR A 81 -7.26 10.14 -17.58
CA TYR A 81 -6.37 9.13 -17.02
C TYR A 81 -6.37 9.13 -15.49
N ASP A 82 -6.38 10.30 -14.85
CA ASP A 82 -6.42 10.38 -13.38
C ASP A 82 -7.75 9.85 -12.81
N ILE A 83 -8.87 10.14 -13.45
CA ILE A 83 -10.18 9.60 -13.07
C ILE A 83 -10.20 8.08 -13.23
N GLN A 84 -9.67 7.57 -14.33
CA GLN A 84 -9.55 6.15 -14.60
C GLN A 84 -8.68 5.45 -13.54
N ARG A 85 -7.51 6.01 -13.22
CA ARG A 85 -6.60 5.46 -12.21
C ARG A 85 -7.23 5.40 -10.83
N LEU A 86 -7.90 6.49 -10.40
CA LEU A 86 -8.59 6.53 -9.13
C LEU A 86 -9.73 5.50 -9.07
N GLY A 87 -10.53 5.39 -10.12
CA GLY A 87 -11.59 4.40 -10.21
C GLY A 87 -11.07 2.96 -10.07
N VAL A 88 -10.04 2.61 -10.84
CA VAL A 88 -9.41 1.28 -10.78
C VAL A 88 -8.71 1.05 -9.44
N ALA A 89 -8.04 2.06 -8.87
CA ALA A 89 -7.36 1.93 -7.58
C ALA A 89 -8.35 1.64 -6.44
N ILE A 90 -9.47 2.38 -6.38
CA ILE A 90 -10.54 2.13 -5.40
C ILE A 90 -11.19 0.76 -5.61
N ALA A 91 -11.41 0.36 -6.88
CA ALA A 91 -11.94 -0.95 -7.20
C ALA A 91 -11.00 -2.07 -6.73
N ASN A 92 -9.70 -1.99 -7.02
CA ASN A 92 -8.70 -2.96 -6.55
C ASN A 92 -8.64 -3.02 -5.02
N ALA A 93 -8.64 -1.87 -4.34
CA ALA A 93 -8.68 -1.82 -2.88
C ALA A 93 -9.93 -2.51 -2.33
N SER A 94 -11.10 -2.27 -2.93
CA SER A 94 -12.35 -2.91 -2.54
C SER A 94 -12.32 -4.42 -2.71
N VAL A 95 -11.77 -4.93 -3.80
CA VAL A 95 -11.62 -6.38 -4.05
C VAL A 95 -10.68 -7.01 -3.01
N VAL A 96 -9.55 -6.38 -2.72
CA VAL A 96 -8.62 -6.86 -1.70
C VAL A 96 -9.30 -6.92 -0.33
N LEU A 97 -10.04 -5.87 0.04
CA LEU A 97 -10.78 -5.84 1.32
C LEU A 97 -11.90 -6.88 1.38
N LEU A 98 -12.58 -7.16 0.27
CA LEU A 98 -13.55 -8.26 0.18
C LEU A 98 -12.90 -9.62 0.43
N ILE A 99 -11.75 -9.89 -0.19
CA ILE A 99 -10.99 -11.15 -0.02
C ILE A 99 -10.55 -11.31 1.44
N VAL A 100 -10.01 -10.24 2.03
CA VAL A 100 -9.56 -10.24 3.43
C VAL A 100 -10.74 -10.45 4.38
N LYS A 101 -11.85 -9.74 4.16
CA LYS A 101 -13.06 -9.84 4.99
C LYS A 101 -13.75 -11.19 4.89
N ALA A 102 -13.77 -11.78 3.70
CA ALA A 102 -14.28 -13.14 3.48
C ALA A 102 -13.42 -14.21 4.15
N GLY A 103 -12.20 -13.86 4.60
CA GLY A 103 -11.24 -14.83 5.12
C GLY A 103 -10.80 -15.85 4.06
N ALA A 104 -11.08 -15.57 2.79
CA ALA A 104 -10.63 -16.38 1.67
C ALA A 104 -9.12 -16.24 1.48
N LEU A 105 -8.50 -17.28 0.95
CA LEU A 105 -7.08 -17.26 0.58
C LEU A 105 -6.13 -16.86 1.74
N LYS A 106 -6.40 -17.32 2.97
CA LYS A 106 -5.56 -17.01 4.15
C LYS A 106 -4.09 -17.38 3.96
N TRP A 107 -3.81 -18.36 3.12
CA TRP A 107 -2.46 -18.79 2.77
C TRP A 107 -1.71 -17.75 1.91
N ILE A 108 -2.42 -16.89 1.17
CA ILE A 108 -1.84 -15.75 0.42
C ILE A 108 -1.89 -14.47 1.27
N THR A 109 -3.01 -14.18 1.92
CA THR A 109 -3.20 -12.91 2.63
C THR A 109 -2.28 -12.77 3.85
N ARG A 110 -1.98 -13.88 4.56
CA ARG A 110 -1.05 -13.85 5.70
C ARG A 110 0.38 -13.47 5.31
N PRO A 111 1.03 -14.11 4.32
CA PRO A 111 2.35 -13.69 3.86
C PRO A 111 2.37 -12.26 3.30
N LEU A 112 1.34 -11.85 2.55
CA LEU A 112 1.22 -10.48 2.05
C LEU A 112 1.10 -9.46 3.19
N ALA A 113 0.34 -9.78 4.24
CA ALA A 113 0.27 -8.94 5.43
C ALA A 113 1.62 -8.82 6.14
N ALA A 114 2.42 -9.90 6.16
CA ALA A 114 3.79 -9.87 6.68
C ALA A 114 4.69 -8.91 5.87
N VAL A 115 4.63 -8.98 4.53
CA VAL A 115 5.34 -8.04 3.64
C VAL A 115 4.90 -6.59 3.90
N GLY A 116 3.59 -6.37 4.09
CA GLY A 116 3.05 -5.06 4.43
C GLY A 116 3.54 -4.51 5.78
N GLN A 117 3.67 -5.39 6.80
CA GLN A 117 4.22 -5.00 8.11
C GLN A 117 5.71 -4.63 8.06
N THR A 118 6.46 -5.16 7.11
CA THR A 118 7.90 -4.91 6.89
C THR A 118 8.14 -4.10 5.61
N ALA A 119 7.20 -3.24 5.23
CA ALA A 119 7.22 -2.53 3.95
C ALA A 119 8.46 -1.66 3.75
N LEU A 120 8.88 -0.89 4.78
CA LEU A 120 10.08 -0.05 4.72
C LEU A 120 11.35 -0.90 4.59
N SER A 121 11.46 -1.97 5.37
CA SER A 121 12.58 -2.92 5.29
C SER A 121 12.66 -3.57 3.92
N ASN A 122 11.52 -4.01 3.36
CA ASN A 122 11.45 -4.61 2.03
C ASN A 122 11.79 -3.60 0.92
N TYR A 123 11.34 -2.35 1.05
CA TYR A 123 11.66 -1.30 0.09
C TYR A 123 13.17 -1.04 0.01
N LEU A 124 13.81 -0.84 1.17
CA LEU A 124 15.26 -0.63 1.24
C LEU A 124 16.04 -1.88 0.84
N GLY A 125 15.59 -3.07 1.28
CA GLY A 125 16.18 -4.35 0.91
C GLY A 125 16.11 -4.62 -0.58
N THR A 126 14.97 -4.39 -1.21
CA THR A 126 14.80 -4.51 -2.67
C THR A 126 15.70 -3.54 -3.42
N SER A 127 15.79 -2.28 -2.97
CA SER A 127 16.68 -1.29 -3.57
C SER A 127 18.13 -1.74 -3.48
N LEU A 128 18.58 -2.24 -2.33
CA LEU A 128 19.92 -2.76 -2.13
C LEU A 128 20.19 -3.98 -3.02
N ILE A 129 19.28 -4.95 -3.06
CA ILE A 129 19.41 -6.15 -3.91
C ILE A 129 19.50 -5.76 -5.38
N CYS A 130 18.59 -4.91 -5.86
CA CYS A 130 18.60 -4.46 -7.26
C CYS A 130 19.88 -3.68 -7.59
N THR A 131 20.34 -2.85 -6.67
CA THR A 131 21.60 -2.10 -6.83
C THR A 131 22.79 -3.04 -6.95
N LEU A 132 22.89 -4.06 -6.12
CA LEU A 132 23.96 -5.07 -6.18
C LEU A 132 23.85 -5.95 -7.44
N LEU A 133 22.65 -6.25 -7.92
CA LEU A 133 22.47 -7.05 -9.13
C LEU A 133 22.86 -6.28 -10.39
N PHE A 134 22.45 -5.02 -10.51
CA PHE A 134 22.54 -4.28 -11.76
C PHE A 134 23.77 -3.39 -11.87
N ASN A 135 24.28 -2.84 -10.76
CA ASN A 135 25.43 -1.94 -10.81
C ASN A 135 26.77 -2.67 -10.96
N GLY A 136 27.75 -1.96 -11.53
CA GLY A 136 29.06 -2.50 -11.87
C GLY A 136 29.94 -2.93 -10.69
N TYR A 137 29.65 -2.43 -9.47
CA TYR A 137 30.33 -2.88 -8.24
C TYR A 137 29.70 -4.17 -7.65
N GLY A 138 28.58 -4.65 -8.21
CA GLY A 138 28.00 -5.95 -7.89
C GLY A 138 28.14 -6.91 -9.07
N LEU A 139 27.04 -7.52 -9.51
CA LEU A 139 27.06 -8.47 -10.63
C LEU A 139 27.09 -7.78 -12.01
N GLY A 140 26.84 -6.48 -12.09
CA GLY A 140 26.94 -5.70 -13.34
C GLY A 140 26.01 -6.19 -14.44
N LEU A 141 24.79 -6.63 -14.09
CA LEU A 141 23.81 -7.19 -15.05
C LEU A 141 23.09 -6.10 -15.86
N PHE A 142 23.36 -4.83 -15.61
CA PHE A 142 22.76 -3.73 -16.37
C PHE A 142 23.05 -3.88 -17.87
N ALA A 143 22.01 -3.76 -18.69
CA ALA A 143 22.03 -3.93 -20.13
C ALA A 143 22.52 -5.30 -20.67
N LYS A 144 22.83 -6.28 -19.79
CA LYS A 144 23.21 -7.65 -20.20
C LYS A 144 22.02 -8.61 -20.24
N LEU A 145 20.97 -8.31 -19.49
CA LEU A 145 19.76 -9.14 -19.43
C LEU A 145 18.79 -8.75 -20.54
N GLN A 146 18.19 -9.75 -21.17
CA GLN A 146 17.08 -9.54 -22.07
C GLN A 146 15.79 -9.21 -21.31
N PHE A 147 14.86 -8.53 -21.96
CA PHE A 147 13.64 -8.01 -21.31
C PHE A 147 12.85 -9.10 -20.56
N TYR A 148 12.72 -10.30 -21.13
CA TYR A 148 12.02 -11.41 -20.47
C TYR A 148 12.76 -11.95 -19.23
N GLN A 149 14.09 -11.83 -19.17
CA GLN A 149 14.89 -12.29 -18.05
C GLN A 149 14.69 -11.40 -16.80
N LEU A 150 14.33 -10.13 -17.00
CA LEU A 150 13.98 -9.23 -15.89
C LEU A 150 12.77 -9.72 -15.10
N PHE A 151 11.81 -10.39 -15.74
CA PHE A 151 10.66 -10.96 -15.04
C PHE A 151 11.07 -12.05 -14.05
N PHE A 152 12.09 -12.86 -14.36
CA PHE A 152 12.61 -13.84 -13.40
C PHE A 152 13.30 -13.18 -12.21
N VAL A 153 14.02 -12.07 -12.44
CA VAL A 153 14.61 -11.29 -11.35
C VAL A 153 13.52 -10.71 -10.45
N VAL A 154 12.47 -10.12 -11.03
CA VAL A 154 11.33 -9.59 -10.27
C VAL A 154 10.65 -10.69 -9.46
N ALA A 155 10.37 -11.85 -10.06
CA ALA A 155 9.76 -12.98 -9.37
C ALA A 155 10.66 -13.49 -8.22
N GLY A 156 11.98 -13.55 -8.44
CA GLY A 156 12.96 -13.92 -7.41
C GLY A 156 12.97 -12.95 -6.23
N VAL A 157 12.97 -11.64 -6.49
CA VAL A 157 12.92 -10.61 -5.45
C VAL A 157 11.60 -10.66 -4.69
N TRP A 158 10.47 -10.87 -5.36
CA TRP A 158 9.16 -11.03 -4.70
C TRP A 158 9.13 -12.25 -3.78
N PHE A 159 9.61 -13.38 -4.28
CA PHE A 159 9.69 -14.59 -3.48
C PHE A 159 10.60 -14.41 -2.26
N PHE A 160 11.76 -13.78 -2.45
CA PHE A 160 12.68 -13.46 -1.37
C PHE A 160 12.02 -12.57 -0.30
N ASN A 161 11.38 -11.47 -0.70
CA ASN A 161 10.69 -10.56 0.22
C ASN A 161 9.57 -11.28 0.99
N LEU A 162 8.79 -12.14 0.31
CA LEU A 162 7.71 -12.90 0.91
C LEU A 162 8.24 -13.88 1.97
N ALA A 163 9.27 -14.64 1.62
CA ALA A 163 9.90 -15.61 2.51
C ALA A 163 10.59 -14.91 3.69
N ALA A 164 11.42 -13.89 3.41
CA ALA A 164 12.16 -13.15 4.42
C ALA A 164 11.22 -12.47 5.43
N SER A 165 10.19 -11.76 4.96
CA SER A 165 9.22 -11.10 5.84
C SER A 165 8.44 -12.09 6.71
N THR A 166 8.01 -13.21 6.12
CA THR A 166 7.26 -14.24 6.84
C THR A 166 8.11 -14.93 7.90
N LEU A 167 9.37 -15.25 7.58
CA LEU A 167 10.31 -15.87 8.52
C LEU A 167 10.73 -14.89 9.61
N TRP A 168 11.02 -13.65 9.25
CA TRP A 168 11.41 -12.61 10.19
C TRP A 168 10.34 -12.35 11.26
N LEU A 169 9.09 -12.17 10.84
CA LEU A 169 7.98 -11.88 11.76
C LEU A 169 7.54 -13.08 12.62
N LYS A 170 8.12 -14.27 12.42
CA LYS A 170 7.94 -15.37 13.39
C LYS A 170 8.68 -15.08 14.71
N TYR A 171 9.85 -14.46 14.64
CA TYR A 171 10.74 -14.22 15.78
C TYR A 171 10.67 -12.76 16.27
N PHE A 172 10.48 -11.82 15.34
CA PHE A 172 10.52 -10.39 15.61
C PHE A 172 9.14 -9.75 15.48
N ARG A 173 8.93 -8.68 16.22
CA ARG A 173 7.66 -7.94 16.25
C ARG A 173 7.54 -6.94 15.10
N PHE A 174 8.65 -6.38 14.66
CA PHE A 174 8.75 -5.35 13.62
C PHE A 174 9.85 -5.71 12.63
N GLY A 175 9.79 -5.19 11.40
CA GLY A 175 10.93 -5.23 10.50
C GLY A 175 12.12 -4.41 11.04
N PRO A 176 13.35 -4.68 10.59
CA PRO A 176 14.54 -4.00 11.10
C PRO A 176 14.49 -2.48 10.91
N MET A 177 14.04 -2.00 9.76
CA MET A 177 13.94 -0.56 9.48
C MET A 177 12.73 0.09 10.17
N GLU A 178 11.61 -0.64 10.29
CA GLU A 178 10.44 -0.21 11.06
C GLU A 178 10.78 -0.07 12.55
N TRP A 179 11.55 -0.98 13.09
CA TRP A 179 12.03 -0.93 14.46
C TRP A 179 12.95 0.28 14.69
N LEU A 180 13.91 0.48 13.77
CA LEU A 180 14.83 1.64 13.83
C LEU A 180 14.04 2.95 13.77
N TRP A 181 13.13 3.09 12.81
CA TRP A 181 12.28 4.26 12.66
C TRP A 181 11.47 4.56 13.92
N ARG A 182 10.82 3.54 14.48
CA ARG A 182 10.06 3.69 15.73
C ARG A 182 10.93 4.10 16.91
N SER A 183 12.08 3.45 17.08
CA SER A 183 13.02 3.75 18.16
C SER A 183 13.53 5.19 18.09
N LEU A 184 13.82 5.69 16.88
CA LEU A 184 14.22 7.09 16.64
C LEU A 184 13.07 8.06 16.91
N THR A 185 11.86 7.75 16.45
CA THR A 185 10.68 8.63 16.61
C THR A 185 10.30 8.81 18.08
N TYR A 186 10.36 7.74 18.87
CA TYR A 186 10.00 7.78 20.29
C TYR A 186 11.18 8.02 21.23
N TRP A 187 12.41 8.13 20.72
CA TRP A 187 13.64 8.25 21.52
C TRP A 187 13.76 7.18 22.60
N LYS A 188 13.20 6.00 22.37
CA LYS A 188 13.25 4.82 23.24
C LYS A 188 13.42 3.56 22.42
N LEU A 189 14.36 2.71 22.82
CA LEU A 189 14.52 1.39 22.21
C LEU A 189 13.25 0.57 22.45
N GLN A 190 12.59 0.20 21.37
CA GLN A 190 11.38 -0.62 21.42
C GLN A 190 11.77 -2.10 21.50
N PRO A 191 11.04 -2.95 22.27
CA PRO A 191 11.30 -4.38 22.29
C PRO A 191 11.09 -4.96 20.91
N ILE A 192 12.13 -5.54 20.32
CA ILE A 192 12.12 -6.10 18.97
C ILE A 192 11.62 -7.56 18.96
N LEU A 193 11.84 -8.31 20.04
CA LEU A 193 11.44 -9.71 20.16
C LEU A 193 9.94 -9.85 20.48
N ARG A 194 9.32 -10.90 19.98
CA ARG A 194 7.97 -11.29 20.41
C ARG A 194 8.05 -11.95 21.78
N GLU A 195 7.16 -11.61 22.70
CA GLU A 195 7.07 -12.18 24.06
C GLU A 195 6.96 -13.71 24.07
N HIS A 196 6.37 -14.30 23.03
CA HIS A 196 6.31 -15.79 22.88
C HIS A 196 7.67 -16.46 22.66
N ALA A 197 8.70 -15.70 22.25
CA ALA A 197 10.05 -16.24 22.11
C ALA A 197 10.85 -16.21 23.43
N LEU A 198 10.37 -15.49 24.43
CA LEU A 198 11.02 -15.35 25.74
C LEU A 198 10.44 -16.30 26.81
N ALA A 199 9.20 -16.75 26.64
CA ALA A 199 8.50 -17.57 27.61
C ALA A 199 9.18 -18.90 27.98
N PRO A 200 9.87 -19.64 27.09
CA PRO A 200 10.54 -20.88 27.49
C PRO A 200 11.84 -20.71 28.29
N ALA A 201 12.51 -19.55 28.12
CA ALA A 201 13.81 -19.33 28.79
C ALA A 201 13.67 -18.80 30.23
N GLU A 202 12.64 -17.98 30.50
CA GLU A 202 12.39 -17.43 31.84
C GLU A 202 11.80 -18.48 32.81
N ILE A 203 10.99 -19.40 32.30
CA ILE A 203 10.41 -20.47 33.13
C ILE A 203 11.51 -21.44 33.58
N ALA A 204 12.48 -21.72 32.70
CA ALA A 204 13.61 -22.61 33.02
C ALA A 204 14.59 -22.02 34.05
N THR A 205 14.66 -20.69 34.18
CA THR A 205 15.52 -20.00 35.17
C THR A 205 14.82 -19.71 36.47
N ALA A 206 13.49 -19.77 36.53
CA ALA A 206 12.71 -19.60 37.76
C ALA A 206 12.51 -20.92 38.56
N GLU A 207 12.76 -22.07 37.93
CA GLU A 207 12.68 -23.38 38.55
C GLU A 207 14.07 -23.96 38.97
N ALA A 208 15.15 -23.23 38.76
CA ALA A 208 16.51 -23.59 39.17
C ALA A 208 16.97 -22.73 40.34
#